data_20e312b9bc8bd496f89970e2ec0ae536
#
_entry.id   20e312b9bc8bd496f89970e2ec0ae536
#
_cell.length_a   1.000
_cell.length_b   1.000
_cell.length_c   1.000
_cell.angle_alpha   90.00
_cell.angle_beta   90.00
_cell.angle_gamma   90.00
#
_symmetry.space_group_name_H-M   'P 1'
#
loop_
_entity.id
_entity.type
_entity.pdbx_description
1 polymer ?
#
loop_
_entity_poly.entity_id
_entity_poly.type
_entity_poly.pdbx_seq_one_letter_code
_entity_poly.pdbx_strand_id
1 'polypeptide(L)'
;PRSTLFPYRRSSDLALLKYADGERRYIIAPKGLRAGDKVQSGNDAPIRPGNCLPLRNMPIGSTLHNVELKIGKGAQLARSAGASVQLLGRDGSYAIIRLRSGEMRKVHVECRAVIGEVSNQENNLRSLGKAGASRWRGVRPTVRGMAMNPIDHPHGGGEGRNKGIQPVSPWGQKAKGYKTRTNKRTTKMIIRDRRVK
;
A
#
# COMPACT_ATOMS: atom_id res chain seq x y z
N PRO A 1 6.16 28.52 3.66
CA PRO A 1 5.82 27.32 2.87
C PRO A 1 4.82 26.51 3.68
N ARG A 2 3.57 26.62 3.31
CA ARG A 2 2.52 25.80 3.91
C ARG A 2 2.72 24.38 3.38
N SER A 3 3.34 23.52 4.18
CA SER A 3 3.24 22.08 3.97
C SER A 3 1.77 21.72 4.12
N THR A 4 1.05 21.68 3.01
CA THR A 4 -0.27 21.09 2.95
C THR A 4 -0.10 19.57 3.13
N LEU A 5 0.15 19.19 4.37
CA LEU A 5 -0.12 17.85 4.85
C LEU A 5 -1.61 17.65 4.64
N PHE A 6 -1.96 16.96 3.54
CA PHE A 6 -3.32 16.51 3.33
C PHE A 6 -3.61 15.40 4.34
N PRO A 7 -4.24 15.71 5.49
CA PRO A 7 -4.50 14.72 6.54
C PRO A 7 -5.47 13.63 6.06
N TYR A 8 -6.09 13.84 4.91
CA TYR A 8 -7.19 13.01 4.39
C TYR A 8 -6.76 11.84 3.52
N ARG A 9 -5.49 11.73 3.13
CA ARG A 9 -4.99 10.59 2.35
C ARG A 9 -4.41 9.46 3.19
N ARG A 10 -4.21 9.69 4.48
CA ARG A 10 -3.69 8.66 5.38
C ARG A 10 -4.87 7.91 5.99
N SER A 11 -5.05 6.70 5.54
CA SER A 11 -6.07 5.79 6.05
C SER A 11 -5.66 5.11 7.36
N SER A 12 -4.35 5.06 7.67
CA SER A 12 -3.78 4.47 8.90
C SER A 12 -3.61 5.49 10.00
N ASP A 13 -3.76 5.07 11.25
CA ASP A 13 -3.44 5.88 12.42
C ASP A 13 -1.93 6.11 12.52
N LEU A 14 -1.54 7.17 13.23
CA LEU A 14 -0.15 7.49 13.51
C LEU A 14 0.09 7.44 15.01
N ALA A 15 1.25 6.90 15.40
CA ALA A 15 1.73 6.95 16.76
C ALA A 15 2.93 7.90 16.84
N LEU A 16 2.95 8.77 17.86
CA LEU A 16 4.08 9.62 18.17
C LEU A 16 5.00 8.87 19.13
N LEU A 17 6.22 8.61 18.71
CA LEU A 17 7.26 8.00 19.53
C LEU A 17 8.15 9.08 20.14
N LYS A 18 8.50 8.91 21.41
CA LYS A 18 9.58 9.64 22.08
C LYS A 18 10.77 8.69 22.21
N TYR A 19 11.90 9.07 21.61
CA TYR A 19 13.16 8.34 21.69
C TYR A 19 13.91 8.65 23.00
N ALA A 20 14.89 7.83 23.33
CA ALA A 20 15.70 8.01 24.53
C ALA A 20 16.53 9.31 24.52
N ASP A 21 16.94 9.78 23.34
CA ASP A 21 17.62 11.05 23.09
C ASP A 21 16.70 12.28 23.15
N GLY A 22 15.39 12.08 23.40
CA GLY A 22 14.39 13.13 23.43
C GLY A 22 13.76 13.46 22.07
N GLU A 23 14.27 12.91 20.97
CA GLU A 23 13.67 13.11 19.63
C GLU A 23 12.24 12.53 19.58
N ARG A 24 11.40 13.16 18.79
CA ARG A 24 10.01 12.69 18.57
C ARG A 24 9.77 12.44 17.09
N ARG A 25 9.29 11.23 16.77
CA ARG A 25 8.95 10.84 15.38
C ARG A 25 7.60 10.16 15.30
N TYR A 26 6.91 10.37 14.17
CA TYR A 26 5.69 9.66 13.86
C TYR A 26 5.99 8.34 13.13
N ILE A 27 5.32 7.29 13.57
CA ILE A 27 5.28 6.02 12.86
C ILE A 27 3.85 5.68 12.45
N ILE A 28 3.69 4.77 11.48
CA ILE A 28 2.40 4.15 11.20
C ILE A 28 2.08 3.24 12.38
N ALA A 29 0.95 3.48 13.04
CA ALA A 29 0.58 2.72 14.23
C ALA A 29 0.27 1.26 13.88
N PRO A 30 0.91 0.29 14.50
CA PRO A 30 0.50 -1.10 14.41
C PRO A 30 -0.80 -1.32 15.19
N LYS A 31 -1.55 -2.33 14.80
CA LYS A 31 -2.77 -2.73 15.49
C LYS A 31 -2.47 -3.14 16.92
N GLY A 32 -3.24 -2.59 17.86
CA GLY A 32 -3.14 -2.91 19.28
C GLY A 32 -2.09 -2.11 20.06
N LEU A 33 -1.33 -1.21 19.40
CA LEU A 33 -0.40 -0.33 20.11
C LEU A 33 -1.17 0.70 20.95
N ARG A 34 -0.77 0.86 22.20
CA ARG A 34 -1.36 1.79 23.17
C ARG A 34 -0.35 2.85 23.61
N ALA A 35 -0.85 3.95 24.14
CA ALA A 35 -0.01 4.96 24.77
C ALA A 35 0.74 4.33 25.97
N GLY A 36 2.05 4.56 26.03
CA GLY A 36 2.94 3.98 27.05
C GLY A 36 3.64 2.70 26.63
N ASP A 37 3.22 2.07 25.52
CA ASP A 37 3.90 0.88 25.01
C ASP A 37 5.30 1.25 24.49
N LYS A 38 6.26 0.36 24.74
CA LYS A 38 7.64 0.49 24.25
C LYS A 38 7.79 -0.29 22.95
N VAL A 39 8.32 0.34 21.91
CA VAL A 39 8.69 -0.28 20.64
C VAL A 39 10.19 -0.15 20.41
N GLN A 40 10.77 -1.15 19.76
CA GLN A 40 12.21 -1.23 19.53
C GLN A 40 12.48 -1.51 18.04
N SER A 41 13.53 -0.89 17.53
CA SER A 41 14.06 -1.15 16.18
C SER A 41 15.51 -1.61 16.30
N GLY A 42 15.83 -2.77 15.76
CA GLY A 42 17.18 -3.32 15.81
C GLY A 42 17.22 -4.79 15.42
N ASN A 43 18.43 -5.36 15.41
CA ASN A 43 18.60 -6.78 15.09
C ASN A 43 18.11 -7.67 16.25
N ASP A 44 18.28 -7.18 17.48
CA ASP A 44 17.99 -7.92 18.71
C ASP A 44 16.65 -7.52 19.35
N ALA A 45 15.81 -6.81 18.57
CA ALA A 45 14.49 -6.43 19.06
C ALA A 45 13.62 -7.67 19.30
N PRO A 46 12.86 -7.75 20.40
CA PRO A 46 11.98 -8.88 20.66
C PRO A 46 10.87 -8.97 19.61
N ILE A 47 10.40 -10.19 19.37
CA ILE A 47 9.33 -10.49 18.40
C ILE A 47 7.99 -10.09 19.02
N ARG A 48 7.68 -8.79 18.98
CA ARG A 48 6.42 -8.21 19.48
C ARG A 48 5.81 -7.29 18.43
N PRO A 49 4.48 -7.17 18.35
CA PRO A 49 3.83 -6.22 17.45
C PRO A 49 4.37 -4.81 17.65
N GLY A 50 4.70 -4.14 16.55
CA GLY A 50 5.26 -2.80 16.57
C GLY A 50 6.78 -2.73 16.50
N ASN A 51 7.50 -3.82 16.82
CA ASN A 51 8.95 -3.85 16.72
C ASN A 51 9.42 -4.05 15.27
N CYS A 52 10.53 -3.39 14.94
CA CYS A 52 11.12 -3.39 13.60
C CYS A 52 12.42 -4.19 13.59
N LEU A 53 12.46 -5.23 12.74
CA LEU A 53 13.61 -6.13 12.60
C LEU A 53 13.94 -6.37 11.12
N PRO A 54 15.16 -6.84 10.79
CA PRO A 54 15.45 -7.39 9.48
C PRO A 54 14.69 -8.71 9.27
N LEU A 55 14.30 -9.00 8.02
CA LEU A 55 13.53 -10.20 7.67
C LEU A 55 14.25 -11.50 8.02
N ARG A 56 15.58 -11.49 8.12
CA ARG A 56 16.35 -12.66 8.55
C ARG A 56 16.03 -13.11 9.97
N ASN A 57 15.71 -12.17 10.87
CA ASN A 57 15.46 -12.43 12.29
C ASN A 57 14.00 -12.68 12.64
N MET A 58 13.09 -12.61 11.64
CA MET A 58 11.67 -12.78 11.86
C MET A 58 11.25 -14.24 11.67
N PRO A 59 10.36 -14.81 12.49
CA PRO A 59 9.85 -16.16 12.29
C PRO A 59 9.10 -16.30 10.96
N ILE A 60 9.25 -17.46 10.32
CA ILE A 60 8.45 -17.82 9.14
C ILE A 60 6.98 -17.92 9.57
N GLY A 61 6.07 -17.49 8.71
CA GLY A 61 4.63 -17.41 8.99
C GLY A 61 4.19 -16.11 9.65
N SER A 62 5.12 -15.26 10.12
CA SER A 62 4.79 -13.99 10.76
C SER A 62 4.03 -13.05 9.84
N THR A 63 3.07 -12.34 10.44
CA THR A 63 2.38 -11.20 9.81
C THR A 63 3.19 -9.94 10.02
N LEU A 64 3.47 -9.23 8.93
CA LEU A 64 4.36 -8.07 8.89
C LEU A 64 3.68 -6.88 8.18
N HIS A 65 4.16 -5.69 8.47
CA HIS A 65 3.81 -4.48 7.73
C HIS A 65 5.03 -3.55 7.60
N ASN A 66 4.88 -2.44 6.89
CA ASN A 66 5.97 -1.48 6.68
C ASN A 66 7.25 -2.13 6.14
N VAL A 67 7.13 -3.00 5.12
CA VAL A 67 8.26 -3.75 4.58
C VAL A 67 9.06 -2.91 3.61
N GLU A 68 10.39 -2.91 3.76
CA GLU A 68 11.32 -2.33 2.80
C GLU A 68 11.43 -3.17 1.54
N LEU A 69 11.71 -2.52 0.40
CA LEU A 69 12.06 -3.17 -0.87
C LEU A 69 13.55 -3.10 -1.19
N LYS A 70 14.24 -2.14 -0.59
CA LYS A 70 15.69 -1.95 -0.67
C LYS A 70 16.19 -1.64 0.73
N ILE A 71 17.35 -2.16 1.07
CA ILE A 71 17.98 -1.96 2.39
C ILE A 71 18.15 -0.46 2.64
N GLY A 72 17.70 0.01 3.80
CA GLY A 72 17.83 1.39 4.26
C GLY A 72 16.96 2.43 3.53
N LYS A 73 16.13 2.04 2.55
CA LYS A 73 15.25 2.97 1.84
C LYS A 73 13.98 3.34 2.61
N GLY A 74 13.68 2.62 3.67
CA GLY A 74 12.46 2.77 4.43
C GLY A 74 11.27 1.98 3.86
N ALA A 75 10.20 1.95 4.62
CA ALA A 75 9.02 1.15 4.35
C ALA A 75 8.30 1.55 3.06
N GLN A 76 8.01 0.58 2.20
CA GLN A 76 7.34 0.77 0.91
C GLN A 76 6.09 -0.09 0.74
N LEU A 77 6.04 -1.28 1.34
CA LEU A 77 4.92 -2.21 1.25
C LEU A 77 4.10 -2.26 2.55
N ALA A 78 2.83 -2.61 2.43
CA ALA A 78 1.89 -2.80 3.55
C ALA A 78 1.85 -1.61 4.53
N ARG A 79 1.56 -0.40 4.01
CA ARG A 79 1.51 0.85 4.78
C ARG A 79 0.10 1.39 4.98
N SER A 80 -0.86 0.93 4.19
CA SER A 80 -2.25 1.38 4.26
C SER A 80 -2.96 0.78 5.48
N ALA A 81 -4.05 1.41 5.92
CA ALA A 81 -4.89 0.92 7.00
C ALA A 81 -5.26 -0.56 6.80
N GLY A 82 -5.10 -1.36 7.85
CA GLY A 82 -5.36 -2.79 7.85
C GLY A 82 -4.54 -3.61 6.86
N ALA A 83 -3.45 -3.04 6.32
CA ALA A 83 -2.58 -3.79 5.41
C ALA A 83 -1.59 -4.66 6.18
N SER A 84 -1.33 -5.83 5.62
CA SER A 84 -0.32 -6.77 6.12
C SER A 84 0.27 -7.59 4.98
N VAL A 85 1.41 -8.20 5.23
CA VAL A 85 2.06 -9.22 4.40
C VAL A 85 2.45 -10.38 5.28
N GLN A 86 2.56 -11.57 4.69
CA GLN A 86 3.01 -12.77 5.38
C GLN A 86 4.39 -13.18 4.90
N LEU A 87 5.29 -13.48 5.80
CA LEU A 87 6.58 -14.10 5.53
C LEU A 87 6.38 -15.59 5.31
N LEU A 88 6.57 -16.08 4.09
CA LEU A 88 6.37 -17.49 3.74
C LEU A 88 7.61 -18.34 3.95
N GLY A 89 8.78 -17.78 3.69
CA GLY A 89 10.03 -18.51 3.77
C GLY A 89 11.24 -17.65 3.44
N ARG A 90 12.41 -18.28 3.44
CA ARG A 90 13.68 -17.67 3.02
C ARG A 90 14.38 -18.61 2.05
N ASP A 91 15.02 -18.02 1.06
CA ASP A 91 15.78 -18.70 0.02
C ASP A 91 17.09 -17.95 -0.18
N GLY A 92 18.17 -18.43 0.42
CA GLY A 92 19.47 -17.77 0.45
C GLY A 92 19.38 -16.33 0.99
N SER A 93 19.76 -15.35 0.17
CA SER A 93 19.75 -13.93 0.51
C SER A 93 18.37 -13.27 0.38
N TYR A 94 17.32 -14.02 0.06
CA TYR A 94 16.00 -13.48 -0.17
C TYR A 94 14.94 -14.10 0.75
N ALA A 95 14.07 -13.25 1.27
CA ALA A 95 12.84 -13.62 1.94
C ALA A 95 11.69 -13.64 0.93
N ILE A 96 10.83 -14.63 1.02
CA ILE A 96 9.62 -14.77 0.18
C ILE A 96 8.45 -14.26 1.00
N ILE A 97 7.81 -13.21 0.50
CA ILE A 97 6.64 -12.59 1.14
C ILE A 97 5.40 -12.72 0.26
N ARG A 98 4.26 -12.93 0.89
CA ARG A 98 2.94 -12.91 0.26
C ARG A 98 2.23 -11.60 0.61
N LEU A 99 1.92 -10.81 -0.40
CA LEU A 99 1.17 -9.57 -0.26
C LEU A 99 -0.33 -9.87 -0.09
N ARG A 100 -1.08 -8.88 0.43
CA ARG A 100 -2.56 -8.96 0.54
C ARG A 100 -3.25 -9.20 -0.81
N SER A 101 -2.63 -8.77 -1.91
CA SER A 101 -3.12 -9.02 -3.28
C SER A 101 -2.97 -10.46 -3.77
N GLY A 102 -2.26 -11.32 -3.01
CA GLY A 102 -1.88 -12.68 -3.43
C GLY A 102 -0.55 -12.76 -4.20
N GLU A 103 0.04 -11.62 -4.58
CA GLU A 103 1.38 -11.61 -5.20
C GLU A 103 2.43 -12.16 -4.25
N MET A 104 3.24 -13.09 -4.73
CA MET A 104 4.42 -13.59 -4.02
C MET A 104 5.68 -12.99 -4.63
N ARG A 105 6.54 -12.41 -3.79
CA ARG A 105 7.76 -11.78 -4.27
C ARG A 105 8.94 -11.97 -3.33
N LYS A 106 10.14 -11.89 -3.92
CA LYS A 106 11.41 -11.91 -3.21
C LYS A 106 11.75 -10.51 -2.71
N VAL A 107 12.25 -10.43 -1.47
CA VAL A 107 12.80 -9.21 -0.86
C VAL A 107 14.09 -9.61 -0.15
N HIS A 108 15.11 -8.79 -0.17
CA HIS A 108 16.38 -9.10 0.47
C HIS A 108 16.21 -9.31 1.99
N VAL A 109 16.88 -10.29 2.57
CA VAL A 109 16.71 -10.65 4.00
C VAL A 109 17.13 -9.54 4.98
N GLU A 110 18.03 -8.63 4.56
CA GLU A 110 18.44 -7.46 5.35
C GLU A 110 17.42 -6.31 5.30
N CYS A 111 16.43 -6.37 4.42
CA CYS A 111 15.33 -5.41 4.44
C CYS A 111 14.57 -5.52 5.74
N ARG A 112 14.22 -4.38 6.31
CA ARG A 112 13.49 -4.30 7.58
C ARG A 112 11.99 -4.33 7.35
N ALA A 113 11.28 -4.83 8.34
CA ALA A 113 9.84 -4.81 8.41
C ALA A 113 9.39 -4.67 9.86
N VAL A 114 8.13 -4.33 10.07
CA VAL A 114 7.53 -4.23 11.40
C VAL A 114 6.58 -5.41 11.62
N ILE A 115 6.64 -6.01 12.81
CA ILE A 115 5.80 -7.15 13.18
C ILE A 115 4.36 -6.67 13.42
N GLY A 116 3.40 -7.47 12.96
CA GLY A 116 1.97 -7.21 13.10
C GLY A 116 1.35 -6.62 11.83
N GLU A 117 0.14 -6.11 11.96
CA GLU A 117 -0.61 -5.45 10.89
C GLU A 117 -0.83 -3.96 11.19
N VAL A 118 -1.14 -3.17 10.18
CA VAL A 118 -1.45 -1.75 10.33
C VAL A 118 -2.81 -1.58 11.01
N SER A 119 -2.93 -0.58 11.88
CA SER A 119 -4.19 -0.21 12.55
C SER A 119 -5.28 0.26 11.58
N ASN A 120 -6.44 0.62 12.13
CA ASN A 120 -7.60 1.18 11.42
C ASN A 120 -8.09 0.29 10.26
N GLN A 121 -8.17 -1.00 10.50
CA GLN A 121 -8.60 -2.01 9.54
C GLN A 121 -10.01 -1.73 9.00
N GLU A 122 -10.87 -1.11 9.79
CA GLU A 122 -12.26 -0.79 9.45
C GLU A 122 -12.41 0.41 8.51
N ASN A 123 -11.31 1.08 8.17
CA ASN A 123 -11.36 2.24 7.26
C ASN A 123 -12.00 1.92 5.91
N ASN A 124 -11.91 0.67 5.45
CA ASN A 124 -12.53 0.20 4.20
C ASN A 124 -14.06 0.11 4.27
N LEU A 125 -14.62 -0.01 5.48
CA LEU A 125 -16.06 -0.13 5.70
C LEU A 125 -16.75 1.24 5.73
N ARG A 126 -15.97 2.30 5.77
CA ARG A 126 -16.46 3.67 5.87
C ARG A 126 -17.16 4.10 4.60
N SER A 127 -18.47 4.39 4.69
CA SER A 127 -19.22 5.07 3.64
C SER A 127 -19.13 6.59 3.81
N LEU A 128 -18.97 7.32 2.71
CA LEU A 128 -18.93 8.78 2.71
C LEU A 128 -20.31 9.41 2.79
N GLY A 129 -21.36 8.67 2.44
CA GLY A 129 -22.76 9.09 2.48
C GLY A 129 -23.15 10.12 1.43
N LYS A 130 -22.35 11.15 1.21
CA LYS A 130 -22.64 12.24 0.28
C LYS A 130 -21.45 12.64 -0.59
N ALA A 131 -21.73 13.20 -1.78
CA ALA A 131 -20.69 13.65 -2.74
C ALA A 131 -19.80 14.75 -2.13
N GLY A 132 -20.34 15.63 -1.30
CA GLY A 132 -19.57 16.66 -0.60
C GLY A 132 -18.46 16.12 0.28
N ALA A 133 -18.64 14.96 0.90
CA ALA A 133 -17.58 14.32 1.68
C ALA A 133 -16.38 13.87 0.84
N SER A 134 -16.60 13.48 -0.42
CA SER A 134 -15.51 13.24 -1.39
C SER A 134 -14.80 14.55 -1.75
N ARG A 135 -15.55 15.64 -1.89
CA ARG A 135 -14.99 16.98 -2.17
C ARG A 135 -14.10 17.46 -1.01
N TRP A 136 -14.48 17.24 0.24
CA TRP A 136 -13.65 17.53 1.41
C TRP A 136 -12.31 16.80 1.39
N ARG A 137 -12.25 15.65 0.73
CA ARG A 137 -11.01 14.88 0.55
C ARG A 137 -10.20 15.30 -0.68
N GLY A 138 -10.59 16.38 -1.36
CA GLY A 138 -9.94 16.87 -2.56
C GLY A 138 -10.24 16.03 -3.82
N VAL A 139 -11.19 15.10 -3.75
CA VAL A 139 -11.61 14.29 -4.91
C VAL A 139 -12.63 15.10 -5.71
N ARG A 140 -12.26 15.46 -6.95
CA ARG A 140 -13.18 16.15 -7.87
C ARG A 140 -14.12 15.15 -8.53
N PRO A 141 -15.31 15.61 -9.00
CA PRO A 141 -16.20 14.78 -9.79
C PRO A 141 -15.50 14.24 -11.05
N THR A 142 -15.78 12.99 -11.36
CA THR A 142 -15.29 12.34 -12.59
C THR A 142 -16.40 12.30 -13.63
N VAL A 143 -16.15 12.88 -14.79
CA VAL A 143 -17.05 12.81 -15.93
C VAL A 143 -16.75 11.53 -16.72
N ARG A 144 -17.78 10.79 -17.10
CA ARG A 144 -17.64 9.58 -17.92
C ARG A 144 -17.31 9.96 -19.36
N GLY A 145 -16.43 9.22 -20.01
CA GLY A 145 -16.05 9.48 -21.41
C GLY A 145 -17.23 9.53 -22.39
N MET A 146 -18.30 8.77 -22.12
CA MET A 146 -19.53 8.81 -22.93
C MET A 146 -20.31 10.15 -22.85
N ALA A 147 -20.06 10.95 -21.82
CA ALA A 147 -20.68 12.28 -21.65
C ALA A 147 -19.80 13.40 -22.21
N MET A 148 -18.70 13.07 -22.85
CA MET A 148 -17.76 14.01 -23.46
C MET A 148 -17.98 14.11 -24.97
N ASN A 149 -17.37 15.12 -25.60
CA ASN A 149 -17.32 15.26 -27.05
C ASN A 149 -16.29 14.27 -27.64
N PRO A 150 -16.40 13.97 -28.97
CA PRO A 150 -15.47 13.05 -29.63
C PRO A 150 -13.99 13.46 -29.52
N ILE A 151 -13.70 14.77 -29.47
CA ILE A 151 -12.36 15.30 -29.33
C ILE A 151 -11.76 15.04 -27.94
N ASP A 152 -12.59 14.91 -26.91
CA ASP A 152 -12.14 14.78 -25.51
C ASP A 152 -11.95 13.34 -25.08
N HIS A 153 -12.69 12.41 -25.69
CA HIS A 153 -12.64 11.00 -25.34
C HIS A 153 -13.06 10.09 -26.51
N PRO A 154 -12.40 8.93 -26.71
CA PRO A 154 -12.79 7.96 -27.74
C PRO A 154 -14.24 7.44 -27.62
N HIS A 155 -14.85 7.54 -26.44
CA HIS A 155 -16.27 7.18 -26.22
C HIS A 155 -17.23 8.36 -26.37
N GLY A 156 -16.73 9.53 -26.73
CA GLY A 156 -17.55 10.74 -26.88
C GLY A 156 -18.34 10.76 -28.17
N GLY A 157 -19.40 11.57 -28.18
CA GLY A 157 -20.26 11.77 -29.33
C GLY A 157 -21.27 10.65 -29.56
N GLY A 158 -22.00 10.75 -30.70
CA GLY A 158 -23.05 9.83 -31.10
C GLY A 158 -24.43 10.22 -30.57
N GLU A 159 -25.46 9.58 -31.08
CA GLU A 159 -26.84 9.69 -30.59
C GLU A 159 -27.16 8.57 -29.60
N GLY A 160 -27.84 8.91 -28.49
CA GLY A 160 -28.27 7.96 -27.47
C GLY A 160 -27.14 7.28 -26.74
N ARG A 161 -27.34 6.01 -26.37
CA ARG A 161 -26.34 5.20 -25.67
C ARG A 161 -25.40 4.50 -26.64
N ASN A 162 -24.54 5.24 -27.28
CA ASN A 162 -23.58 4.65 -28.21
C ASN A 162 -22.45 3.92 -27.47
N LYS A 163 -22.31 2.60 -27.69
CA LYS A 163 -21.29 1.73 -27.09
C LYS A 163 -20.58 0.83 -28.07
N GLY A 164 -20.55 1.18 -29.36
CA GLY A 164 -19.94 0.36 -30.41
C GLY A 164 -18.44 0.10 -30.25
N ILE A 165 -17.79 0.63 -29.20
CA ILE A 165 -16.34 0.59 -29.01
C ILE A 165 -16.01 -0.12 -27.69
N GLN A 166 -14.94 -0.94 -27.71
CA GLN A 166 -14.41 -1.53 -26.48
C GLN A 166 -14.00 -0.46 -25.46
N PRO A 167 -14.19 -0.69 -24.15
CA PRO A 167 -13.81 0.27 -23.11
C PRO A 167 -12.32 0.64 -23.21
N VAL A 168 -12.04 1.92 -23.40
CA VAL A 168 -10.68 2.48 -23.46
C VAL A 168 -10.54 3.69 -22.55
N SER A 169 -9.31 4.04 -22.23
CA SER A 169 -8.96 5.27 -21.52
C SER A 169 -9.03 6.48 -22.46
N PRO A 170 -8.95 7.74 -21.95
CA PRO A 170 -8.84 8.92 -22.78
C PRO A 170 -7.71 8.88 -23.81
N TRP A 171 -6.66 8.11 -23.52
CA TRP A 171 -5.48 7.93 -24.39
C TRP A 171 -5.58 6.68 -25.28
N GLY A 172 -6.73 6.06 -25.40
CA GLY A 172 -6.98 4.92 -26.28
C GLY A 172 -6.51 3.56 -25.73
N GLN A 173 -5.96 3.49 -24.51
CA GLN A 173 -5.54 2.23 -23.90
C GLN A 173 -6.76 1.41 -23.47
N LYS A 174 -6.76 0.11 -23.78
CA LYS A 174 -7.82 -0.81 -23.33
C LYS A 174 -7.98 -0.79 -21.82
N ALA A 175 -9.20 -0.48 -21.33
CA ALA A 175 -9.51 -0.42 -19.90
C ALA A 175 -9.62 -1.80 -19.24
N LYS A 176 -9.91 -2.85 -20.03
CA LYS A 176 -10.03 -4.23 -19.56
C LYS A 176 -8.92 -5.11 -20.16
N GLY A 177 -8.29 -5.93 -19.31
CA GLY A 177 -7.30 -6.92 -19.72
C GLY A 177 -5.90 -6.39 -20.05
N TYR A 178 -5.72 -5.10 -20.24
CA TYR A 178 -4.41 -4.53 -20.55
C TYR A 178 -3.46 -4.57 -19.35
N LYS A 179 -2.25 -5.08 -19.58
CA LYS A 179 -1.20 -5.16 -18.57
C LYS A 179 -0.44 -3.85 -18.50
N THR A 180 -0.78 -2.99 -17.51
CA THR A 180 -0.23 -1.63 -17.38
C THR A 180 1.17 -1.56 -16.77
N ARG A 181 1.69 -2.64 -16.18
CA ARG A 181 3.02 -2.65 -15.59
C ARG A 181 4.10 -2.51 -16.66
N THR A 182 4.87 -1.43 -16.62
CA THR A 182 5.98 -1.14 -17.55
C THR A 182 7.34 -1.48 -16.95
N ASN A 183 7.49 -1.48 -15.62
CA ASN A 183 8.78 -1.73 -14.95
C ASN A 183 9.16 -3.21 -15.03
N LYS A 184 9.97 -3.57 -16.02
CA LYS A 184 10.48 -4.94 -16.22
C LYS A 184 11.64 -5.30 -15.29
N ARG A 185 12.40 -4.32 -14.79
CA ARG A 185 13.61 -4.54 -13.97
C ARG A 185 13.36 -5.36 -12.70
N THR A 186 12.20 -5.19 -12.09
CA THR A 186 11.83 -5.89 -10.85
C THR A 186 10.91 -7.10 -11.08
N THR A 187 10.70 -7.51 -12.33
CA THR A 187 9.87 -8.69 -12.65
C THR A 187 10.50 -9.97 -12.11
N LYS A 188 11.84 -10.08 -12.13
CA LYS A 188 12.58 -11.21 -11.55
C LYS A 188 12.38 -11.40 -10.05
N MET A 189 11.90 -10.37 -9.34
CA MET A 189 11.57 -10.45 -7.91
C MET A 189 10.16 -10.97 -7.66
N ILE A 190 9.32 -11.13 -8.67
CA ILE A 190 7.97 -11.65 -8.55
C ILE A 190 8.01 -13.14 -8.84
N ILE A 191 7.68 -13.98 -7.85
CA ILE A 191 7.61 -15.43 -7.99
C ILE A 191 6.25 -15.81 -8.58
N ARG A 192 5.17 -15.24 -8.04
CA ARG A 192 3.80 -15.48 -8.50
C ARG A 192 3.05 -14.17 -8.63
N ASP A 193 2.51 -13.91 -9.82
CA ASP A 193 1.67 -12.73 -10.06
C ASP A 193 0.29 -12.93 -9.38
N ARG A 194 -0.30 -11.84 -8.93
CA ARG A 194 -1.64 -11.83 -8.30
C ARG A 194 -2.77 -12.36 -9.20
N ARG A 195 -2.56 -12.39 -10.51
CA ARG A 195 -3.55 -12.82 -11.52
C ARG A 195 -3.48 -14.31 -11.83
N VAL A 196 -2.40 -14.97 -11.44
CA VAL A 196 -2.25 -16.41 -11.60
C VAL A 196 -2.94 -17.08 -10.41
N LYS A 197 -4.04 -17.76 -10.69
CA LYS A 197 -4.76 -18.59 -9.72
C LYS A 197 -4.04 -19.91 -9.48
#